data_b1295b298f9d1b65ac61a27812dfd641
#
_entry.id   b1295b298f9d1b65ac61a27812dfd641
#
_cell.length_a   1.000
_cell.length_b   1.000
_cell.length_c   1.000
_cell.angle_alpha   90.00
_cell.angle_beta   90.00
_cell.angle_gamma   90.00
#
_symmetry.space_group_name_H-M   'P 1'
#
loop_
_entity.id
_entity.type
_entity.pdbx_description
1 polymer ?
#
loop_
_entity_poly.entity_id
_entity_poly.type
_entity_poly.pdbx_seq_one_letter_code
_entity_poly.pdbx_strand_id
1 'polypeptide(L)'
;MTDLVAIKRARVGVTLSFLTHGFIASSFFARIPDFKTRLQLSNTVLGFCLLTASLGVLAALGPVGKLTAQKGSSAVLTKTSYFLVIVAPLVGLSFNAISFAATLFILGVAIASQDVSMNTHGVTLEQKADARYLGRFHAFWSVGGCLLYTSDAADE
;
A
#
# COMPACT_ATOMS: atom_id res chain seq x y z
N MET A 1 22.20 23.49 -8.21
CA MET A 1 21.97 23.28 -6.76
C MET A 1 20.52 22.93 -6.43
N THR A 2 19.54 23.52 -7.09
CA THR A 2 18.09 23.28 -6.93
C THR A 2 17.69 21.83 -7.23
N ASP A 3 18.26 21.20 -8.26
CA ASP A 3 17.90 19.82 -8.66
C ASP A 3 18.34 18.77 -7.64
N LEU A 4 19.49 18.92 -7.00
CA LEU A 4 19.96 17.97 -5.98
C LEU A 4 19.07 17.98 -4.72
N VAL A 5 18.58 19.15 -4.32
CA VAL A 5 17.65 19.27 -3.18
C VAL A 5 16.31 18.63 -3.53
N ALA A 6 15.81 18.83 -4.74
CA ALA A 6 14.56 18.24 -5.21
C ALA A 6 14.66 16.70 -5.27
N ILE A 7 15.77 16.15 -5.78
CA ILE A 7 16.04 14.70 -5.81
C ILE A 7 16.08 14.12 -4.38
N LYS A 8 16.77 14.79 -3.44
CA LYS A 8 16.83 14.32 -2.05
C LYS A 8 15.44 14.28 -1.41
N ARG A 9 14.62 15.33 -1.58
CA ARG A 9 13.23 15.37 -1.06
C ARG A 9 12.37 14.27 -1.68
N ALA A 10 12.45 14.06 -3.00
CA ALA A 10 11.72 13.03 -3.70
C ALA A 10 12.11 11.63 -3.18
N ARG A 11 13.41 11.36 -2.96
CA ARG A 11 13.88 10.09 -2.37
C ARG A 11 13.28 9.82 -1.00
N VAL A 12 13.25 10.83 -0.13
CA VAL A 12 12.63 10.69 1.20
C VAL A 12 11.14 10.38 1.05
N GLY A 13 10.42 11.09 0.20
CA GLY A 13 8.99 10.86 -0.05
C GLY A 13 8.71 9.44 -0.54
N VAL A 14 9.48 8.96 -1.52
CA VAL A 14 9.35 7.57 -2.03
C VAL A 14 9.70 6.56 -0.94
N THR A 15 10.77 6.76 -0.19
CA THR A 15 11.15 5.88 0.94
C THR A 15 10.02 5.76 1.96
N LEU A 16 9.43 6.88 2.36
CA LEU A 16 8.30 6.90 3.29
C LEU A 16 7.07 6.20 2.71
N SER A 17 6.82 6.34 1.42
CA SER A 17 5.70 5.65 0.75
C SER A 17 5.89 4.13 0.78
N PHE A 18 7.09 3.62 0.49
CA PHE A 18 7.39 2.19 0.58
C PHE A 18 7.28 1.67 2.01
N LEU A 19 7.82 2.39 2.98
CA LEU A 19 7.76 2.03 4.41
C LEU A 19 6.31 1.97 4.91
N THR A 20 5.52 3.01 4.62
CA THR A 20 4.09 3.07 5.00
C THR A 20 3.28 1.97 4.32
N HIS A 21 3.55 1.71 3.04
CA HIS A 21 2.90 0.64 2.30
C HIS A 21 3.18 -0.73 2.93
N GLY A 22 4.44 -1.03 3.21
CA GLY A 22 4.83 -2.29 3.86
C GLY A 22 4.21 -2.44 5.25
N PHE A 23 4.19 -1.38 6.04
CA PHE A 23 3.54 -1.38 7.36
C PHE A 23 2.04 -1.65 7.27
N ILE A 24 1.30 -0.97 6.38
CA ILE A 24 -0.14 -1.15 6.22
C ILE A 24 -0.47 -2.55 5.70
N ALA A 25 0.27 -3.04 4.69
CA ALA A 25 0.05 -4.37 4.13
C ALA A 25 0.27 -5.46 5.19
N SER A 26 1.38 -5.41 5.92
CA SER A 26 1.69 -6.38 6.97
C SER A 26 0.71 -6.30 8.14
N SER A 27 0.29 -5.09 8.53
CA SER A 27 -0.74 -4.89 9.57
C SER A 27 -2.06 -5.53 9.19
N PHE A 28 -2.45 -5.43 7.94
CA PHE A 28 -3.66 -6.10 7.45
C PHE A 28 -3.54 -7.63 7.50
N PHE A 29 -2.43 -8.19 6.97
CA PHE A 29 -2.22 -9.64 6.95
C PHE A 29 -2.16 -10.25 8.35
N ALA A 30 -1.49 -9.60 9.29
CA ALA A 30 -1.40 -10.05 10.68
C ALA A 30 -2.79 -10.10 11.37
N ARG A 31 -3.72 -9.23 10.98
CA ARG A 31 -5.05 -9.13 11.59
C ARG A 31 -6.14 -9.94 10.89
N ILE A 32 -5.82 -10.71 9.84
CA ILE A 32 -6.80 -11.59 9.18
C ILE A 32 -7.49 -12.56 10.17
N PRO A 33 -6.78 -13.22 11.10
CA PRO A 33 -7.41 -14.08 12.10
C PRO A 33 -8.40 -13.32 13.01
N ASP A 34 -8.08 -12.09 13.39
CA ASP A 34 -8.93 -11.23 14.24
C ASP A 34 -10.24 -10.90 13.51
N PHE A 35 -10.16 -10.48 12.24
CA PHE A 35 -11.35 -10.24 11.42
C PHE A 35 -12.21 -11.48 11.27
N LYS A 36 -11.61 -12.65 11.03
CA LYS A 36 -12.33 -13.92 10.94
C LYS A 36 -13.11 -14.21 12.21
N THR A 37 -12.46 -14.08 13.37
CA THR A 37 -13.08 -14.34 14.68
C THR A 37 -14.15 -13.31 15.01
N ARG A 38 -13.85 -12.02 14.87
CA ARG A 38 -14.76 -10.92 15.20
C ARG A 38 -16.04 -10.95 14.35
N LEU A 39 -15.90 -11.24 13.05
CA LEU A 39 -17.02 -11.27 12.11
C LEU A 39 -17.64 -12.68 11.97
N GLN A 40 -17.15 -13.67 12.74
CA GLN A 40 -17.59 -15.06 12.74
C GLN A 40 -17.63 -15.68 11.34
N LEU A 41 -16.58 -15.43 10.54
CA LEU A 41 -16.49 -15.90 9.17
C LEU A 41 -16.05 -17.37 9.10
N SER A 42 -16.73 -18.17 8.26
CA SER A 42 -16.20 -19.47 7.85
C SER A 42 -14.97 -19.29 6.94
N ASN A 43 -14.13 -20.32 6.81
CA ASN A 43 -12.95 -20.26 5.92
C ASN A 43 -13.34 -19.94 4.47
N THR A 44 -14.46 -20.48 4.01
CA THR A 44 -14.99 -20.26 2.66
C THR A 44 -15.38 -18.80 2.46
N VAL A 45 -16.14 -18.22 3.40
CA VAL A 45 -16.56 -16.82 3.33
C VAL A 45 -15.36 -15.87 3.42
N LEU A 46 -14.41 -16.15 4.31
CA LEU A 46 -13.16 -15.40 4.39
C LEU A 46 -12.41 -15.41 3.07
N GLY A 47 -12.28 -16.60 2.44
CA GLY A 47 -11.64 -16.73 1.13
C GLY A 47 -12.31 -15.86 0.05
N PHE A 48 -13.65 -15.84 -0.01
CA PHE A 48 -14.37 -14.96 -0.92
C PHE A 48 -14.15 -13.47 -0.61
N CYS A 49 -14.13 -13.10 0.66
CA CYS A 49 -13.80 -11.72 1.05
C CYS A 49 -12.37 -11.33 0.59
N LEU A 50 -11.38 -12.19 0.80
CA LEU A 50 -10.00 -11.92 0.36
C LEU A 50 -9.88 -11.82 -1.17
N LEU A 51 -10.67 -12.60 -1.93
CA LEU A 51 -10.72 -12.49 -3.38
C LEU A 51 -11.19 -11.10 -3.84
N THR A 52 -12.08 -10.42 -3.08
CA THR A 52 -12.50 -9.06 -3.46
C THR A 52 -11.34 -8.06 -3.39
N ALA A 53 -10.38 -8.23 -2.47
CA ALA A 53 -9.17 -7.42 -2.46
C ALA A 53 -8.36 -7.60 -3.75
N SER A 54 -8.20 -8.85 -4.21
CA SER A 54 -7.50 -9.14 -5.47
C SER A 54 -8.22 -8.53 -6.68
N LEU A 55 -9.55 -8.57 -6.70
CA LEU A 55 -10.34 -7.91 -7.74
C LEU A 55 -10.14 -6.39 -7.71
N GLY A 56 -10.06 -5.78 -6.52
CA GLY A 56 -9.73 -4.36 -6.36
C GLY A 56 -8.35 -4.01 -6.92
N VAL A 57 -7.33 -4.85 -6.66
CA VAL A 57 -5.99 -4.71 -7.25
C VAL A 57 -6.07 -4.71 -8.78
N LEU A 58 -6.71 -5.73 -9.37
CA LEU A 58 -6.84 -5.84 -10.82
C LEU A 58 -7.57 -4.66 -11.45
N ALA A 59 -8.64 -4.18 -10.81
CA ALA A 59 -9.42 -3.03 -11.26
C ALA A 59 -8.60 -1.74 -11.29
N ALA A 60 -7.61 -1.58 -10.42
CA ALA A 60 -6.81 -0.37 -10.30
C ALA A 60 -5.63 -0.31 -11.29
N LEU A 61 -5.03 -1.44 -11.67
CA LEU A 61 -3.75 -1.47 -12.40
C LEU A 61 -3.77 -0.63 -13.69
N GLY A 62 -4.75 -0.87 -14.57
CA GLY A 62 -4.85 -0.15 -15.84
C GLY A 62 -5.15 1.36 -15.68
N PRO A 63 -6.20 1.73 -14.95
CA PRO A 63 -6.56 3.13 -14.71
C PRO A 63 -5.43 3.94 -14.06
N VAL A 64 -4.77 3.38 -13.03
CA VAL A 64 -3.70 4.09 -12.32
C VAL A 64 -2.45 4.22 -13.19
N GLY A 65 -2.10 3.19 -13.97
CA GLY A 65 -1.01 3.28 -14.94
C GLY A 65 -1.22 4.42 -15.94
N LYS A 66 -2.42 4.51 -16.52
CA LYS A 66 -2.81 5.61 -17.42
C LYS A 66 -2.75 6.98 -16.73
N LEU A 67 -3.30 7.07 -15.51
CA LEU A 67 -3.31 8.31 -14.73
C LEU A 67 -1.89 8.78 -14.42
N THR A 68 -1.00 7.85 -14.07
CA THR A 68 0.41 8.13 -13.77
C THR A 68 1.16 8.62 -15.00
N ALA A 69 0.89 8.03 -16.18
CA ALA A 69 1.46 8.50 -17.45
C ALA A 69 0.98 9.90 -17.84
N GLN A 70 -0.30 10.23 -17.58
CA GLN A 70 -0.89 11.51 -17.96
C GLN A 70 -0.58 12.65 -16.99
N LYS A 71 -0.62 12.39 -15.69
CA LYS A 71 -0.49 13.44 -14.64
C LYS A 71 0.87 13.46 -13.95
N GLY A 72 1.76 12.55 -14.30
CA GLY A 72 3.07 12.41 -13.68
C GLY A 72 3.04 11.61 -12.38
N SER A 73 4.08 10.80 -12.17
CA SER A 73 4.18 9.84 -11.06
C SER A 73 4.16 10.49 -9.67
N SER A 74 4.79 11.65 -9.50
CA SER A 74 4.85 12.35 -8.21
C SER A 74 3.47 12.81 -7.71
N ALA A 75 2.67 13.42 -8.60
CA ALA A 75 1.34 13.92 -8.24
C ALA A 75 0.36 12.77 -7.93
N VAL A 76 0.46 11.67 -8.69
CA VAL A 76 -0.37 10.48 -8.46
C VAL A 76 0.05 9.79 -7.16
N LEU A 77 1.36 9.61 -6.92
CA LEU A 77 1.86 9.00 -5.69
C LEU A 77 1.35 9.73 -4.44
N THR A 78 1.40 11.05 -4.43
CA THR A 78 0.90 11.83 -3.29
C THR A 78 -0.57 11.52 -3.00
N LYS A 79 -1.43 11.51 -4.03
CA LYS A 79 -2.86 11.25 -3.87
C LYS A 79 -3.15 9.81 -3.46
N THR A 80 -2.45 8.84 -4.05
CA THR A 80 -2.64 7.42 -3.73
C THR A 80 -2.11 7.07 -2.34
N SER A 81 -1.08 7.76 -1.85
CA SER A 81 -0.60 7.61 -0.48
C SER A 81 -1.64 8.10 0.54
N TYR A 82 -2.26 9.25 0.34
CA TYR A 82 -3.37 9.71 1.18
C TYR A 82 -4.57 8.76 1.09
N PHE A 83 -4.89 8.30 -0.12
CA PHE A 83 -5.99 7.37 -0.33
C PHE A 83 -5.79 6.07 0.47
N LEU A 84 -4.60 5.47 0.42
CA LEU A 84 -4.28 4.26 1.18
C LEU A 84 -4.39 4.49 2.69
N VAL A 85 -3.82 5.58 3.21
CA VAL A 85 -3.84 5.89 4.66
C VAL A 85 -5.27 6.10 5.16
N ILE A 86 -6.14 6.69 4.35
CA ILE A 86 -7.55 6.90 4.70
C ILE A 86 -8.34 5.59 4.63
N VAL A 87 -8.09 4.76 3.61
CA VAL A 87 -8.86 3.51 3.38
C VAL A 87 -8.46 2.41 4.35
N ALA A 88 -7.18 2.29 4.70
CA ALA A 88 -6.69 1.18 5.53
C ALA A 88 -7.47 1.01 6.85
N PRO A 89 -7.73 2.04 7.67
CA PRO A 89 -8.50 1.89 8.91
C PRO A 89 -9.98 1.57 8.68
N LEU A 90 -10.56 1.85 7.50
CA LEU A 90 -11.97 1.55 7.22
C LEU A 90 -12.26 0.04 7.25
N VAL A 91 -11.26 -0.80 6.97
CA VAL A 91 -11.40 -2.26 7.11
C VAL A 91 -11.73 -2.64 8.56
N GLY A 92 -11.16 -1.92 9.52
CA GLY A 92 -11.46 -2.09 10.95
C GLY A 92 -12.92 -1.80 11.33
N LEU A 93 -13.63 -0.98 10.56
CA LEU A 93 -15.03 -0.62 10.78
C LEU A 93 -16.03 -1.62 10.19
N SER A 94 -15.56 -2.68 9.54
CA SER A 94 -16.44 -3.73 8.99
C SER A 94 -17.20 -4.43 10.10
N PHE A 95 -18.49 -4.67 9.88
CA PHE A 95 -19.41 -5.25 10.88
C PHE A 95 -20.08 -6.56 10.41
N ASN A 96 -19.90 -6.96 9.16
CA ASN A 96 -20.33 -8.24 8.58
C ASN A 96 -19.48 -8.61 7.34
N ALA A 97 -19.71 -9.79 6.77
CA ALA A 97 -18.98 -10.29 5.61
C ALA A 97 -19.09 -9.36 4.39
N ILE A 98 -20.26 -8.76 4.14
CA ILE A 98 -20.49 -7.89 2.97
C ILE A 98 -19.69 -6.59 3.12
N SER A 99 -19.77 -5.93 4.28
CA SER A 99 -19.01 -4.71 4.54
C SER A 99 -17.51 -4.98 4.53
N PHE A 100 -17.07 -6.14 5.02
CA PHE A 100 -15.68 -6.57 4.98
C PHE A 100 -15.20 -6.77 3.55
N ALA A 101 -15.95 -7.50 2.72
CA ALA A 101 -15.64 -7.69 1.30
C ALA A 101 -15.57 -6.36 0.54
N ALA A 102 -16.51 -5.44 0.78
CA ALA A 102 -16.53 -4.12 0.15
C ALA A 102 -15.31 -3.27 0.55
N THR A 103 -14.98 -3.22 1.83
CA THR A 103 -13.79 -2.49 2.30
C THR A 103 -12.50 -3.12 1.81
N LEU A 104 -12.42 -4.45 1.69
CA LEU A 104 -11.27 -5.14 1.11
C LEU A 104 -11.10 -4.85 -0.39
N PHE A 105 -12.18 -4.77 -1.15
CA PHE A 105 -12.11 -4.33 -2.54
C PHE A 105 -11.50 -2.93 -2.65
N ILE A 106 -11.98 -1.98 -1.85
CA ILE A 106 -11.46 -0.61 -1.83
C ILE A 106 -10.01 -0.57 -1.35
N LEU A 107 -9.64 -1.38 -0.35
CA LEU A 107 -8.26 -1.52 0.10
C LEU A 107 -7.36 -2.04 -1.01
N GLY A 108 -7.81 -3.06 -1.76
CA GLY A 108 -7.09 -3.59 -2.92
C GLY A 108 -6.82 -2.53 -3.99
N VAL A 109 -7.84 -1.70 -4.29
CA VAL A 109 -7.70 -0.54 -5.18
C VAL A 109 -6.66 0.43 -4.64
N ALA A 110 -6.69 0.75 -3.35
CA ALA A 110 -5.77 1.71 -2.73
C ALA A 110 -4.32 1.20 -2.72
N ILE A 111 -4.12 -0.07 -2.34
CA ILE A 111 -2.81 -0.74 -2.33
C ILE A 111 -2.20 -0.72 -3.74
N ALA A 112 -2.92 -1.21 -4.75
CA ALA A 112 -2.42 -1.25 -6.12
C ALA A 112 -2.15 0.16 -6.69
N SER A 113 -3.00 1.13 -6.34
CA SER A 113 -2.83 2.51 -6.79
C SER A 113 -1.53 3.14 -6.25
N GLN A 114 -1.23 2.93 -4.99
CA GLN A 114 0.02 3.40 -4.41
C GLN A 114 1.20 2.60 -4.95
N ASP A 115 1.09 1.28 -5.08
CA ASP A 115 2.17 0.42 -5.57
C ASP A 115 2.62 0.82 -6.98
N VAL A 116 1.70 0.95 -7.93
CA VAL A 116 2.00 1.39 -9.29
C VAL A 116 2.65 2.77 -9.31
N SER A 117 2.10 3.72 -8.56
CA SER A 117 2.61 5.10 -8.58
C SER A 117 3.97 5.25 -7.89
N MET A 118 4.21 4.56 -6.76
CA MET A 118 5.49 4.63 -6.06
C MET A 118 6.62 3.97 -6.82
N ASN A 119 6.36 2.81 -7.45
CA ASN A 119 7.34 2.14 -8.30
C ASN A 119 7.67 2.97 -9.55
N THR A 120 6.66 3.51 -10.24
CA THR A 120 6.87 4.40 -11.39
C THR A 120 7.66 5.65 -11.00
N HIS A 121 7.36 6.25 -9.84
CA HIS A 121 8.10 7.42 -9.36
C HIS A 121 9.53 7.07 -8.95
N GLY A 122 9.74 5.89 -8.35
CA GLY A 122 11.06 5.35 -8.04
C GLY A 122 11.94 5.20 -9.28
N VAL A 123 11.40 4.59 -10.36
CA VAL A 123 12.11 4.48 -11.66
C VAL A 123 12.42 5.86 -12.25
N THR A 124 11.45 6.77 -12.25
CA THR A 124 11.66 8.14 -12.74
C THR A 124 12.79 8.85 -11.97
N LEU A 125 12.88 8.59 -10.67
CA LEU A 125 13.91 9.17 -9.81
C LEU A 125 15.29 8.57 -10.10
N GLU A 126 15.39 7.27 -10.33
CA GLU A 126 16.63 6.60 -10.77
C GLU A 126 17.17 7.19 -12.07
N GLN A 127 16.29 7.36 -13.06
CA GLN A 127 16.66 7.94 -14.36
C GLN A 127 17.16 9.38 -14.22
N LYS A 128 16.52 10.20 -13.39
CA LYS A 128 16.93 11.60 -13.17
C LYS A 128 18.23 11.74 -12.39
N ALA A 129 18.52 10.81 -11.50
CA ALA A 129 19.67 10.86 -10.61
C ALA A 129 20.87 10.06 -11.13
N ASP A 130 20.70 9.34 -12.25
CA ASP A 130 21.66 8.36 -12.77
C ASP A 130 22.18 7.42 -11.67
N ALA A 131 21.28 6.88 -10.87
CA ALA A 131 21.60 6.06 -9.71
C ALA A 131 20.49 5.05 -9.40
N ARG A 132 20.84 3.92 -8.78
CA ARG A 132 19.91 2.85 -8.44
C ARG A 132 19.39 2.99 -7.02
N TYR A 133 18.07 3.13 -6.86
CA TYR A 133 17.39 3.30 -5.57
C TYR A 133 16.30 2.28 -5.29
N LEU A 134 15.72 1.63 -6.30
CA LEU A 134 14.57 0.72 -6.14
C LEU A 134 14.83 -0.39 -5.12
N GLY A 135 15.99 -1.03 -5.16
CA GLY A 135 16.34 -2.05 -4.18
C GLY A 135 16.31 -1.54 -2.74
N ARG A 136 16.75 -0.29 -2.51
CA ARG A 136 16.69 0.35 -1.19
C ARG A 136 15.26 0.68 -0.79
N PHE A 137 14.42 1.13 -1.72
CA PHE A 137 13.01 1.40 -1.44
C PHE A 137 12.27 0.11 -1.02
N HIS A 138 12.50 -1.00 -1.72
CA HIS A 138 11.95 -2.31 -1.34
C HIS A 138 12.49 -2.81 0.02
N ALA A 139 13.74 -2.52 0.36
CA ALA A 139 14.24 -2.81 1.70
C ALA A 139 13.47 -2.04 2.77
N PHE A 140 13.14 -0.76 2.55
CA PHE A 140 12.29 0.00 3.47
C PHE A 140 10.85 -0.51 3.53
N TRP A 141 10.31 -1.05 2.45
CA TRP A 141 9.04 -1.77 2.47
C TRP A 141 9.09 -2.97 3.44
N SER A 142 10.16 -3.77 3.39
CA SER A 142 10.37 -4.89 4.32
C SER A 142 10.54 -4.41 5.76
N VAL A 143 11.26 -3.30 5.99
CA VAL A 143 11.39 -2.69 7.33
C VAL A 143 10.02 -2.27 7.86
N GLY A 144 9.17 -1.64 7.02
CA GLY A 144 7.80 -1.29 7.38
C GLY A 144 6.99 -2.50 7.85
N GLY A 145 7.14 -3.64 7.16
CA GLY A 145 6.52 -4.90 7.56
C GLY A 145 7.06 -5.46 8.88
N CYS A 146 8.37 -5.39 9.10
CA CYS A 146 9.02 -5.89 10.32
C CYS A 146 8.66 -5.08 11.57
N LEU A 147 8.37 -3.79 11.46
CA LEU A 147 8.00 -2.94 12.61
C LEU A 147 6.76 -3.46 13.35
N LEU A 148 5.89 -4.19 12.67
CA LEU A 148 4.72 -4.80 13.30
C LEU A 148 5.10 -6.00 14.18
N TYR A 149 6.00 -6.87 13.70
CA TYR A 149 6.42 -8.07 14.44
C TYR A 149 7.15 -7.75 15.74
N THR A 150 7.84 -6.61 15.79
CA THR A 150 8.52 -6.19 17.03
C THR A 150 7.55 -5.62 18.07
N SER A 151 6.39 -5.10 17.66
CA SER A 151 5.34 -4.63 18.56
C SER A 151 4.61 -5.79 19.24
N ASP A 152 4.21 -6.81 18.47
CA ASP A 152 3.49 -7.98 19.00
C ASP A 152 4.38 -8.82 19.96
N ALA A 153 5.70 -8.91 19.69
CA ALA A 153 6.65 -9.61 20.55
C ALA A 153 6.99 -8.87 21.87
N ALA A 154 6.62 -7.60 21.99
CA ALA A 154 6.82 -6.81 23.20
C ALA A 154 5.63 -6.89 24.18
N ASP A 155 4.48 -7.39 23.71
CA ASP A 155 3.23 -7.51 24.48
C ASP A 155 3.00 -8.95 25.00
N GLU A 156 3.90 -9.91 24.69
CA GLU A 156 3.97 -11.27 25.26
C GLU A 156 4.98 -11.34 26.43
#